data_c3c4d03f962181042c2b0b94d3d348ba
#
_entry.id   c3c4d03f962181042c2b0b94d3d348ba
#
_cell.length_a   1.000
_cell.length_b   1.000
_cell.length_c   1.000
_cell.angle_alpha   90.00
_cell.angle_beta   90.00
_cell.angle_gamma   90.00
#
_symmetry.space_group_name_H-M   'P 1'
#
loop_
_entity.id
_entity.type
_entity.pdbx_description
1 polymer ?
#
loop_
_entity_poly.entity_id
_entity_poly.type
_entity_poly.pdbx_seq_one_letter_code
_entity_poly.pdbx_strand_id
1 'polypeptide(L)'
;VARQLALLRALLRPRAEIPGQGLLDPSTTTMRVRPADLDIYLHVNNGVYLQMMDVARTNYIADLGGFGLLKAKGWYPVVAAQTVSYRRSLTLGQRFEIRTSVVGWDERVIY
;
A
#
# COMPACT_ATOMS: atom_id res chain seq x y z
N VAL A 1 0.03 -14.84 -7.91
CA VAL A 1 -0.70 -13.56 -8.11
C VAL A 1 -1.51 -13.16 -6.89
N ALA A 2 -0.88 -13.16 -5.69
CA ALA A 2 -1.63 -12.95 -4.44
C ALA A 2 -2.35 -11.60 -4.39
N ARG A 3 -1.65 -10.49 -4.65
CA ARG A 3 -2.22 -9.14 -4.54
C ARG A 3 -2.07 -8.29 -5.78
N GLN A 4 -1.59 -8.85 -6.87
CA GLN A 4 -1.37 -8.09 -8.11
C GLN A 4 -2.69 -7.59 -8.72
N LEU A 5 -3.75 -8.39 -8.68
CA LEU A 5 -5.07 -7.95 -9.15
C LEU A 5 -5.64 -6.84 -8.26
N ALA A 6 -5.41 -6.91 -6.94
CA ALA A 6 -5.81 -5.86 -6.02
C ALA A 6 -5.07 -4.56 -6.30
N LEU A 7 -3.77 -4.62 -6.60
CA LEU A 7 -2.98 -3.45 -6.98
C LEU A 7 -3.47 -2.87 -8.30
N LEU A 8 -3.67 -3.70 -9.31
CA LEU A 8 -4.19 -3.25 -10.60
C LEU A 8 -5.53 -2.54 -10.44
N ARG A 9 -6.43 -3.13 -9.65
CA ARG A 9 -7.73 -2.53 -9.36
C ARG A 9 -7.59 -1.17 -8.66
N ALA A 10 -6.70 -1.07 -7.69
CA ALA A 10 -6.46 0.18 -6.96
C ALA A 10 -5.91 1.28 -7.88
N LEU A 11 -5.10 0.92 -8.87
CA LEU A 11 -4.55 1.85 -9.86
C LEU A 11 -5.59 2.26 -10.89
N LEU A 12 -6.40 1.33 -11.39
CA LEU A 12 -7.41 1.60 -12.43
C LEU A 12 -8.66 2.28 -11.87
N ARG A 13 -9.02 1.97 -10.63
CA ARG A 13 -10.18 2.53 -9.94
C ARG A 13 -9.77 2.96 -8.54
N PRO A 14 -9.01 4.07 -8.42
CA PRO A 14 -8.61 4.58 -7.11
C PRO A 14 -9.82 4.86 -6.24
N ARG A 15 -9.70 4.61 -4.95
CA ARG A 15 -10.76 5.01 -4.01
C ARG A 15 -10.85 6.53 -3.95
N ALA A 16 -12.02 7.04 -3.56
CA ALA A 16 -12.27 8.46 -3.52
C ALA A 16 -11.32 9.18 -2.56
N GLU A 17 -10.87 10.39 -2.92
CA GLU A 17 -10.06 11.19 -2.02
C GLU A 17 -10.83 11.53 -0.73
N ILE A 18 -10.08 11.70 0.35
CA ILE A 18 -10.63 12.11 1.63
C ILE A 18 -10.52 13.64 1.72
N PRO A 19 -11.62 14.38 1.77
CA PRO A 19 -11.57 15.85 1.88
C PRO A 19 -10.77 16.28 3.10
N GLY A 20 -9.83 17.19 2.92
CA GLY A 20 -8.99 17.70 4.00
C GLY A 20 -7.80 16.81 4.38
N GLN A 21 -7.61 15.65 3.72
CA GLN A 21 -6.46 14.79 3.95
C GLN A 21 -5.17 15.50 3.57
N GLY A 22 -4.28 15.68 4.53
CA GLY A 22 -2.96 16.27 4.31
C GLY A 22 -1.88 15.23 4.04
N LEU A 23 -0.72 15.69 3.54
CA LEU A 23 0.42 14.83 3.22
C LEU A 23 0.92 14.04 4.43
N LEU A 24 0.88 14.64 5.62
CA LEU A 24 1.35 14.00 6.85
C LEU A 24 0.27 13.22 7.60
N ASP A 25 -0.96 13.23 7.11
CA ASP A 25 -2.03 12.44 7.72
C ASP A 25 -1.88 10.97 7.34
N PRO A 26 -2.04 10.05 8.28
CA PRO A 26 -1.95 8.63 7.98
C PRO A 26 -3.12 8.16 7.11
N SER A 27 -2.86 7.20 6.25
CA SER A 27 -3.85 6.48 5.46
C SER A 27 -3.95 5.05 5.97
N THR A 28 -5.15 4.52 6.04
CA THR A 28 -5.40 3.16 6.52
C THR A 28 -5.99 2.32 5.40
N THR A 29 -5.42 1.16 5.17
CA THR A 29 -5.94 0.13 4.28
C THR A 29 -6.23 -1.11 5.09
N THR A 30 -7.49 -1.56 5.07
CA THR A 30 -7.92 -2.77 5.77
C THR A 30 -7.95 -3.93 4.80
N MET A 31 -7.37 -5.05 5.21
CA MET A 31 -7.33 -6.27 4.44
C MET A 31 -7.65 -7.49 5.32
N ARG A 32 -7.93 -8.61 4.66
CA ARG A 32 -8.05 -9.92 5.30
C ARG A 32 -7.13 -10.89 4.60
N VAL A 33 -6.46 -11.73 5.38
CA VAL A 33 -5.56 -12.76 4.83
C VAL A 33 -6.38 -13.79 4.06
N ARG A 34 -5.98 -14.04 2.81
CA ARG A 34 -6.61 -14.99 1.90
C ARG A 34 -5.69 -16.20 1.68
N PRO A 35 -6.23 -17.35 1.24
CA PRO A 35 -5.42 -18.54 0.96
C PRO A 35 -4.23 -18.27 0.03
N ALA A 36 -4.41 -17.43 -1.01
CA ALA A 36 -3.36 -17.10 -1.96
C ALA A 36 -2.20 -16.28 -1.35
N ASP A 37 -2.39 -15.73 -0.15
CA ASP A 37 -1.34 -14.96 0.54
C ASP A 37 -0.35 -15.87 1.29
N LEU A 38 -0.69 -17.14 1.50
CA LEU A 38 0.03 -18.05 2.39
C LEU A 38 1.14 -18.79 1.67
N ASP A 39 2.20 -19.10 2.44
CA ASP A 39 3.24 -20.03 2.04
C ASP A 39 2.96 -21.46 2.55
N ILE A 40 3.92 -22.35 2.39
CA ILE A 40 3.80 -23.74 2.82
C ILE A 40 3.67 -23.89 4.35
N TYR A 41 4.03 -22.88 5.12
CA TYR A 41 3.91 -22.86 6.58
C TYR A 41 2.57 -22.32 7.05
N LEU A 42 1.66 -22.01 6.14
CA LEU A 42 0.34 -21.42 6.40
C LEU A 42 0.41 -20.04 7.08
N HIS A 43 1.49 -19.32 6.85
CA HIS A 43 1.66 -17.92 7.22
C HIS A 43 1.74 -17.06 5.98
N VAL A 44 1.44 -15.78 6.10
CA VAL A 44 1.57 -14.86 4.96
C VAL A 44 3.02 -14.86 4.49
N ASN A 45 3.21 -15.10 3.20
CA ASN A 45 4.51 -15.08 2.56
C ASN A 45 5.13 -13.69 2.68
N ASN A 46 6.43 -13.62 3.00
CA ASN A 46 7.14 -12.34 3.17
C ASN A 46 7.05 -11.43 1.95
N GLY A 47 7.10 -11.99 0.75
CA GLY A 47 6.94 -11.21 -0.49
C GLY A 47 5.54 -10.64 -0.66
N VAL A 48 4.52 -11.33 -0.15
CA VAL A 48 3.13 -10.85 -0.22
C VAL A 48 2.92 -9.62 0.65
N TYR A 49 3.60 -9.50 1.79
CA TYR A 49 3.56 -8.27 2.58
C TYR A 49 3.97 -7.05 1.75
N LEU A 50 4.97 -7.18 0.91
CA LEU A 50 5.42 -6.08 0.03
C LEU A 50 4.35 -5.72 -1.00
N GLN A 51 3.64 -6.71 -1.54
CA GLN A 51 2.51 -6.47 -2.45
C GLN A 51 1.35 -5.77 -1.73
N MET A 52 1.06 -6.17 -0.50
CA MET A 52 0.04 -5.50 0.32
C MET A 52 0.41 -4.05 0.59
N MET A 53 1.69 -3.77 0.85
CA MET A 53 2.18 -2.40 1.04
C MET A 53 2.05 -1.56 -0.24
N ASP A 54 2.22 -2.15 -1.42
CA ASP A 54 2.01 -1.45 -2.69
C ASP A 54 0.56 -1.01 -2.83
N VAL A 55 -0.40 -1.86 -2.46
CA VAL A 55 -1.82 -1.51 -2.45
C VAL A 55 -2.09 -0.38 -1.46
N ALA A 56 -1.52 -0.47 -0.26
CA ALA A 56 -1.70 0.55 0.77
C ALA A 56 -1.12 1.91 0.35
N ARG A 57 0.05 1.92 -0.28
CA ARG A 57 0.66 3.16 -0.82
C ARG A 57 -0.19 3.77 -1.93
N THR A 58 -0.77 2.94 -2.79
CA THR A 58 -1.69 3.39 -3.83
C THR A 58 -2.92 4.04 -3.21
N ASN A 59 -3.49 3.44 -2.17
CA ASN A 59 -4.61 4.01 -1.43
C ASN A 59 -4.24 5.32 -0.72
N TYR A 60 -3.02 5.43 -0.20
CA TYR A 60 -2.52 6.68 0.38
C TYR A 60 -2.55 7.82 -0.64
N ILE A 61 -2.06 7.57 -1.85
CA ILE A 61 -2.08 8.56 -2.94
C ILE A 61 -3.52 8.91 -3.31
N ALA A 62 -4.41 7.92 -3.39
CA ALA A 62 -5.82 8.14 -3.67
C ALA A 62 -6.48 9.01 -2.61
N ASP A 63 -6.22 8.75 -1.32
CA ASP A 63 -6.76 9.53 -0.21
C ASP A 63 -6.40 11.01 -0.29
N LEU A 64 -5.19 11.32 -0.78
CA LEU A 64 -4.73 12.69 -1.00
C LEU A 64 -5.30 13.35 -2.25
N GLY A 65 -5.96 12.59 -3.13
CA GLY A 65 -6.31 13.08 -4.45
C GLY A 65 -5.09 13.27 -5.36
N GLY A 66 -3.99 12.56 -5.07
CA GLY A 66 -2.70 12.77 -5.73
C GLY A 66 -2.60 12.23 -7.16
N PHE A 67 -3.50 11.33 -7.57
CA PHE A 67 -3.44 10.76 -8.92
C PHE A 67 -3.66 11.79 -10.02
N GLY A 68 -4.48 12.79 -9.78
CA GLY A 68 -4.69 13.90 -10.73
C GLY A 68 -3.39 14.67 -10.97
N LEU A 69 -2.64 14.97 -9.92
CA LEU A 69 -1.35 15.65 -10.01
C LEU A 69 -0.31 14.80 -10.74
N LEU A 70 -0.21 13.51 -10.39
CA LEU A 70 0.72 12.60 -11.03
C LEU A 70 0.44 12.47 -12.52
N LYS A 71 -0.84 12.34 -12.90
CA LYS A 71 -1.25 12.27 -14.29
C LYS A 71 -0.92 13.55 -15.04
N ALA A 72 -1.18 14.71 -14.44
CA ALA A 72 -0.90 16.00 -15.06
C ALA A 72 0.59 16.21 -15.34
N LYS A 73 1.47 15.67 -14.48
CA LYS A 73 2.92 15.74 -14.63
C LYS A 73 3.54 14.58 -15.40
N GLY A 74 2.76 13.56 -15.76
CA GLY A 74 3.27 12.35 -16.39
C GLY A 74 4.14 11.52 -15.47
N TRP A 75 3.93 11.61 -14.16
CA TRP A 75 4.71 10.89 -13.15
C TRP A 75 3.99 9.63 -12.68
N TYR A 76 4.78 8.64 -12.26
CA TYR A 76 4.27 7.47 -11.56
C TYR A 76 5.21 7.12 -10.40
N PRO A 77 4.68 6.67 -9.26
CA PRO A 77 5.50 6.34 -8.11
C PRO A 77 6.23 5.02 -8.31
N VAL A 78 7.47 4.97 -7.87
CA VAL A 78 8.28 3.75 -7.81
C VAL A 78 8.92 3.62 -6.43
N VAL A 79 9.10 2.39 -5.98
CA VAL A 79 9.82 2.13 -4.73
C VAL A 79 11.32 2.08 -5.05
N ALA A 80 12.06 3.03 -4.51
CA ALA A 80 13.51 3.10 -4.71
C ALA A 80 14.27 2.18 -3.75
N ALA A 81 13.78 2.07 -2.51
CA ALA A 81 14.36 1.21 -1.48
C ALA A 81 13.34 0.97 -0.38
N GLN A 82 13.44 -0.13 0.31
CA GLN A 82 12.62 -0.38 1.49
C GLN A 82 13.32 -1.31 2.48
N THR A 83 13.02 -1.10 3.75
CA THR A 83 13.45 -1.96 4.85
C THR A 83 12.22 -2.49 5.57
N VAL A 84 12.18 -3.78 5.85
CA VAL A 84 11.02 -4.43 6.47
C VAL A 84 11.48 -5.24 7.67
N SER A 85 10.76 -5.10 8.79
CA SER A 85 10.93 -5.96 9.96
C SER A 85 9.69 -6.82 10.11
N TYR A 86 9.86 -8.13 10.10
CA TYR A 86 8.78 -9.10 10.30
C TYR A 86 8.82 -9.56 11.76
N ARG A 87 7.80 -9.20 12.54
CA ARG A 87 7.76 -9.50 13.97
C ARG A 87 6.69 -10.52 14.35
N ARG A 88 5.57 -10.53 13.63
CA ARG A 88 4.47 -11.46 13.81
C ARG A 88 3.95 -11.91 12.48
N SER A 89 3.63 -13.19 12.38
CA SER A 89 2.98 -13.74 11.20
C SER A 89 1.49 -13.48 11.26
N LEU A 90 0.93 -13.10 10.12
CA LEU A 90 -0.51 -13.10 9.90
C LEU A 90 -0.96 -14.49 9.45
N THR A 91 -2.13 -14.90 9.88
CA THR A 91 -2.69 -16.22 9.58
C THR A 91 -3.97 -16.13 8.79
N LEU A 92 -4.40 -17.25 8.19
CA LEU A 92 -5.56 -17.31 7.32
C LEU A 92 -6.81 -16.70 7.98
N GLY A 93 -7.49 -15.85 7.23
CA GLY A 93 -8.74 -15.23 7.64
C GLY A 93 -8.58 -14.04 8.59
N GLN A 94 -7.38 -13.77 9.06
CA GLN A 94 -7.13 -12.66 9.97
C GLN A 94 -7.34 -11.33 9.27
N ARG A 95 -8.12 -10.45 9.89
CA ARG A 95 -8.30 -9.07 9.46
C ARG A 95 -7.18 -8.22 10.04
N PHE A 96 -6.63 -7.32 9.22
CA PHE A 96 -5.56 -6.43 9.64
C PHE A 96 -5.63 -5.10 8.89
N GLU A 97 -4.91 -4.13 9.42
CA GLU A 97 -4.80 -2.80 8.83
C GLU A 97 -3.34 -2.51 8.48
N ILE A 98 -3.15 -1.85 7.35
CA ILE A 98 -1.88 -1.24 6.98
C ILE A 98 -2.03 0.26 7.13
N ARG A 99 -1.22 0.84 7.97
CA ARG A 99 -1.19 2.27 8.21
C ARG A 99 0.01 2.88 7.50
N THR A 100 -0.26 3.79 6.59
CA THR A 100 0.75 4.43 5.76
C THR A 100 0.88 5.89 6.16
N SER A 101 2.10 6.34 6.39
CA SER A 101 2.39 7.74 6.73
C SER A 101 3.66 8.18 6.03
N VAL A 102 3.72 9.44 5.64
CA VAL A 102 4.95 10.10 5.22
C VAL A 102 5.66 10.61 6.45
N VAL A 103 6.94 10.30 6.59
CA VAL A 103 7.77 10.73 7.73
C VAL A 103 8.80 11.78 7.33
N GLY A 104 8.98 12.02 6.04
CA GLY A 104 9.90 13.03 5.54
C GLY A 104 10.12 12.89 4.04
N TRP A 105 10.89 13.81 3.49
CA TRP A 105 11.27 13.79 2.09
C TRP A 105 12.54 14.60 1.87
N ASP A 106 13.18 14.33 0.73
CA ASP A 106 14.26 15.14 0.21
C ASP A 106 13.95 15.53 -1.25
N GLU A 107 14.95 15.97 -1.99
CA GLU A 107 14.76 16.43 -3.38
C GLU A 107 14.30 15.31 -4.34
N ARG A 108 14.50 14.05 -3.98
CA ARG A 108 14.27 12.90 -4.86
C ARG A 108 13.30 11.88 -4.32
N VAL A 109 13.18 11.75 -3.00
CA VAL A 109 12.52 10.63 -2.36
C VAL A 109 11.56 11.12 -1.27
N ILE A 110 10.43 10.45 -1.16
CA ILE A 110 9.48 10.58 -0.05
C ILE A 110 9.63 9.34 0.82
N TYR A 111 9.84 9.56 2.11
CA TYR A 111 10.00 8.49 3.09
C TYR A 111 8.72 8.21 3.85
#